data_b4ea65ade68fb8d72377f22eee208313
#
_entry.id   b4ea65ade68fb8d72377f22eee208313
#
_cell.length_a   1.000
_cell.length_b   1.000
_cell.length_c   1.000
_cell.angle_alpha   90.00
_cell.angle_beta   90.00
_cell.angle_gamma   90.00
#
_symmetry.space_group_name_H-M   'P 1'
#
loop_
_entity.id
_entity.type
_entity.pdbx_description
1 polymer ?
#
loop_
_entity_poly.entity_id
_entity_poly.type
_entity_poly.pdbx_seq_one_letter_code
_entity_poly.pdbx_strand_id
1 'polypeptide(L)'
;MALSDYPFSVWSLPTEELAKRRGYQPTPHASIQEARQLLAEAGYAKGLKGVDFLVREAPDLKLRAEAIQVMLKEALNVETNLRLVQISAWFDDAQAGNFDLTIGAIVSTLMDPSDYFNSWYSKDGPQNYSKWHNEAFQRLLPQLDREADERKRQVLVRQAEDLLEQDPALLPLAWLKCNDAWYTYVKCPNPANFFGTYDVVRWDTAWLDK
;
A
#
# COMPACT_ATOMS: atom_id res chain seq x y z
N MET A 1 -2.58 -4.82 -8.94
CA MET A 1 -2.06 -4.50 -7.58
C MET A 1 -2.69 -5.47 -6.62
N ALA A 2 -2.05 -5.87 -5.54
CA ALA A 2 -2.71 -6.68 -4.53
C ALA A 2 -3.32 -5.81 -3.45
N LEU A 3 -4.51 -6.18 -3.01
CA LEU A 3 -5.19 -5.51 -1.90
C LEU A 3 -4.45 -5.71 -0.57
N SER A 4 -4.72 -4.85 0.40
CA SER A 4 -4.09 -4.89 1.73
C SER A 4 -4.25 -6.23 2.45
N ASP A 5 -5.34 -6.95 2.20
CA ASP A 5 -5.70 -8.21 2.90
C ASP A 5 -5.08 -9.46 2.27
N TYR A 6 -4.17 -9.30 1.31
CA TYR A 6 -3.46 -10.44 0.74
C TYR A 6 -2.64 -11.18 1.81
N PRO A 7 -2.61 -12.53 1.79
CA PRO A 7 -3.26 -13.44 0.84
C PRO A 7 -4.61 -14.00 1.32
N PHE A 8 -5.19 -13.50 2.39
CA PHE A 8 -6.27 -14.15 3.14
C PHE A 8 -7.67 -13.73 2.73
N SER A 9 -7.78 -12.75 1.85
CA SER A 9 -9.08 -12.23 1.40
C SER A 9 -9.56 -12.92 0.12
N VAL A 10 -10.86 -13.15 0.01
CA VAL A 10 -11.52 -13.59 -1.23
C VAL A 10 -11.38 -12.59 -2.37
N TRP A 11 -11.03 -11.35 -2.03
CA TRP A 11 -10.79 -10.26 -2.98
C TRP A 11 -9.36 -10.27 -3.53
N SER A 12 -8.44 -10.97 -2.88
CA SER A 12 -7.03 -11.02 -3.31
C SER A 12 -6.85 -11.91 -4.53
N LEU A 13 -5.86 -11.56 -5.35
CA LEU A 13 -5.40 -12.46 -6.41
C LEU A 13 -4.70 -13.67 -5.80
N PRO A 14 -4.89 -14.86 -6.37
CA PRO A 14 -4.04 -16.00 -6.05
C PRO A 14 -2.57 -15.65 -6.24
N THR A 15 -1.70 -16.21 -5.41
CA THR A 15 -0.25 -15.93 -5.45
C THR A 15 0.35 -16.16 -6.84
N GLU A 16 -0.11 -17.19 -7.53
CA GLU A 16 0.37 -17.53 -8.89
C GLU A 16 -0.04 -16.50 -9.94
N GLU A 17 -1.20 -15.90 -9.79
CA GLU A 17 -1.67 -14.82 -10.66
C GLU A 17 -0.95 -13.51 -10.33
N LEU A 18 -0.77 -13.23 -9.04
CA LEU A 18 -0.06 -12.06 -8.60
C LEU A 18 1.41 -12.06 -9.07
N ALA A 19 2.08 -13.21 -9.03
CA ALA A 19 3.46 -13.36 -9.49
C ALA A 19 3.65 -13.06 -10.99
N LYS A 20 2.58 -13.05 -11.79
CA LYS A 20 2.61 -12.67 -13.21
C LYS A 20 2.50 -11.17 -13.42
N ARG A 21 2.05 -10.42 -12.40
CA ARG A 21 1.81 -8.98 -12.52
C ARG A 21 3.11 -8.18 -12.39
N ARG A 22 3.13 -7.01 -13.02
CA ARG A 22 4.28 -6.09 -12.96
C ARG A 22 4.58 -5.71 -11.50
N GLY A 23 5.85 -5.71 -11.12
CA GLY A 23 6.31 -5.39 -9.77
C GLY A 23 6.33 -6.56 -8.78
N TYR A 24 5.71 -7.70 -9.12
CA TYR A 24 5.73 -8.90 -8.27
C TYR A 24 6.70 -9.98 -8.75
N GLN A 25 7.37 -9.75 -9.86
CA GLN A 25 8.42 -10.61 -10.37
C GLN A 25 9.78 -10.17 -9.83
N PRO A 26 10.76 -11.10 -9.74
CA PRO A 26 12.15 -10.70 -9.49
C PRO A 26 12.55 -9.64 -10.51
N THR A 27 13.09 -8.51 -10.04
CA THR A 27 13.38 -7.36 -10.90
C THR A 27 14.38 -7.75 -11.99
N PRO A 28 13.95 -7.98 -13.24
CA PRO A 28 14.87 -8.28 -14.32
C PRO A 28 15.62 -6.99 -14.67
N HIS A 29 16.82 -7.12 -15.16
CA HIS A 29 17.63 -6.01 -15.67
C HIS A 29 16.85 -5.16 -16.71
N ALA A 30 15.95 -5.80 -17.46
CA ALA A 30 15.04 -5.15 -18.41
C ALA A 30 14.12 -4.10 -17.78
N SER A 31 13.59 -4.36 -16.59
CA SER A 31 12.71 -3.38 -15.89
C SER A 31 13.46 -2.11 -15.47
N ILE A 32 14.73 -2.24 -15.08
CA ILE A 32 15.56 -1.06 -14.77
C ILE A 32 15.87 -0.27 -16.03
N GLN A 33 16.13 -0.93 -17.15
CA GLN A 33 16.35 -0.26 -18.43
C GLN A 33 15.09 0.47 -18.91
N GLU A 34 13.93 -0.17 -18.82
CA GLU A 34 12.65 0.46 -19.13
C GLU A 34 12.40 1.69 -18.25
N ALA A 35 12.65 1.59 -16.94
CA ALA A 35 12.49 2.72 -16.02
C ALA A 35 13.43 3.88 -16.37
N ARG A 36 14.68 3.59 -16.76
CA ARG A 36 15.64 4.62 -17.23
C ARG A 36 15.20 5.28 -18.52
N GLN A 37 14.62 4.51 -19.44
CA GLN A 37 14.07 5.04 -20.68
C GLN A 37 12.88 5.97 -20.39
N LEU A 38 11.94 5.56 -19.55
CA LEU A 38 10.79 6.39 -19.14
C LEU A 38 11.24 7.70 -18.46
N LEU A 39 12.26 7.65 -17.60
CA LEU A 39 12.84 8.85 -17.02
C LEU A 39 13.45 9.76 -18.09
N ALA A 40 14.14 9.20 -19.08
CA ALA A 40 14.71 9.98 -20.18
C ALA A 40 13.63 10.63 -21.06
N GLU A 41 12.56 9.90 -21.37
CA GLU A 41 11.39 10.41 -22.13
C GLU A 41 10.68 11.54 -21.36
N ALA A 42 10.64 11.44 -20.02
CA ALA A 42 10.14 12.51 -19.15
C ALA A 42 11.10 13.71 -18.98
N GLY A 43 12.26 13.71 -19.66
CA GLY A 43 13.24 14.79 -19.58
C GLY A 43 14.32 14.62 -18.50
N TYR A 44 14.34 13.50 -17.79
CA TYR A 44 15.25 13.23 -16.68
C TYR A 44 16.32 12.16 -17.01
N ALA A 45 16.87 12.18 -18.23
CA ALA A 45 17.87 11.22 -18.67
C ALA A 45 19.13 11.12 -17.78
N LYS A 46 19.43 12.17 -17.00
CA LYS A 46 20.54 12.18 -16.04
C LYS A 46 20.15 11.80 -14.62
N GLY A 47 18.90 11.38 -14.41
CA GLY A 47 18.30 11.14 -13.10
C GLY A 47 17.69 12.39 -12.50
N LEU A 48 17.24 12.29 -11.26
CA LEU A 48 16.61 13.37 -10.49
C LEU A 48 17.44 13.69 -9.25
N LYS A 49 17.40 14.94 -8.82
CA LYS A 49 18.07 15.40 -7.59
C LYS A 49 17.11 16.17 -6.72
N GLY A 50 17.33 16.07 -5.41
CA GLY A 50 16.59 16.86 -4.42
C GLY A 50 15.16 16.40 -4.21
N VAL A 51 14.81 15.17 -4.56
CA VAL A 51 13.48 14.59 -4.37
C VAL A 51 13.20 14.54 -2.86
N ASP A 52 12.18 15.25 -2.39
CA ASP A 52 11.80 15.27 -0.97
C ASP A 52 11.09 13.97 -0.60
N PHE A 53 11.71 13.18 0.26
CA PHE A 53 11.17 11.92 0.74
C PHE A 53 10.70 12.06 2.18
N LEU A 54 9.44 12.36 2.36
CA LEU A 54 8.79 12.51 3.65
C LEU A 54 8.63 11.15 4.34
N VAL A 55 9.15 11.03 5.54
CA VAL A 55 9.14 9.78 6.32
C VAL A 55 8.71 10.06 7.74
N ARG A 56 7.72 9.33 8.22
CA ARG A 56 7.34 9.37 9.62
C ARG A 56 8.47 8.77 10.48
N GLU A 57 8.81 9.44 11.59
CA GLU A 57 9.82 8.96 12.53
C GLU A 57 9.36 7.67 13.23
N ALA A 58 9.72 6.55 12.63
CA ALA A 58 9.54 5.20 13.14
C ALA A 58 10.71 4.34 12.61
N PRO A 59 11.35 3.52 13.47
CA PRO A 59 12.58 2.80 13.11
C PRO A 59 12.44 1.93 11.86
N ASP A 60 11.32 1.25 11.71
CA ASP A 60 11.04 0.36 10.57
C ASP A 60 10.80 1.13 9.27
N LEU A 61 10.12 2.27 9.33
CA LEU A 61 9.90 3.13 8.17
C LEU A 61 11.19 3.82 7.72
N LYS A 62 11.98 4.29 8.69
CA LYS A 62 13.29 4.87 8.39
C LYS A 62 14.19 3.89 7.66
N LEU A 63 14.33 2.66 8.19
CA LEU A 63 15.15 1.62 7.57
C LEU A 63 14.72 1.32 6.12
N ARG A 64 13.41 1.21 5.89
CA ARG A 64 12.87 0.99 4.54
C ARG A 64 13.13 2.16 3.61
N ALA A 65 12.95 3.38 4.10
CA ALA A 65 13.20 4.59 3.32
C ALA A 65 14.68 4.71 2.92
N GLU A 66 15.61 4.42 3.84
CA GLU A 66 17.05 4.37 3.55
C GLU A 66 17.38 3.32 2.49
N ALA A 67 16.78 2.13 2.56
CA ALA A 67 16.95 1.10 1.53
C ALA A 67 16.42 1.55 0.16
N ILE A 68 15.23 2.15 0.12
CA ILE A 68 14.63 2.69 -1.11
C ILE A 68 15.51 3.81 -1.70
N GLN A 69 16.04 4.71 -0.85
CA GLN A 69 16.96 5.76 -1.27
C GLN A 69 18.18 5.19 -2.01
N VAL A 70 18.82 4.17 -1.45
CA VAL A 70 19.96 3.49 -2.08
C VAL A 70 19.55 2.85 -3.40
N MET A 71 18.44 2.12 -3.43
CA MET A 71 17.96 1.44 -4.62
C MET A 71 17.62 2.41 -5.76
N LEU A 72 16.95 3.51 -5.45
CA LEU A 72 16.62 4.57 -6.42
C LEU A 72 17.89 5.24 -6.97
N LYS A 73 18.87 5.50 -6.11
CA LYS A 73 20.15 6.09 -6.51
C LYS A 73 20.92 5.16 -7.44
N GLU A 74 21.07 3.89 -7.08
CA GLU A 74 21.83 2.91 -7.86
C GLU A 74 21.13 2.53 -9.18
N ALA A 75 19.83 2.30 -9.14
CA ALA A 75 19.11 1.86 -10.31
C ALA A 75 18.83 3.00 -11.31
N LEU A 76 18.46 4.18 -10.84
CA LEU A 76 17.88 5.24 -11.65
C LEU A 76 18.61 6.59 -11.55
N ASN A 77 19.65 6.69 -10.73
CA ASN A 77 20.33 7.95 -10.40
C ASN A 77 19.34 9.01 -9.84
N VAL A 78 18.36 8.56 -9.04
CA VAL A 78 17.44 9.45 -8.33
C VAL A 78 17.97 9.70 -6.91
N GLU A 79 18.27 10.94 -6.58
CA GLU A 79 18.77 11.37 -5.28
C GLU A 79 17.61 11.91 -4.44
N THR A 80 17.31 11.25 -3.35
CA THR A 80 16.26 11.65 -2.43
C THR A 80 16.83 12.27 -1.16
N ASN A 81 16.13 13.26 -0.61
CA ASN A 81 16.41 13.86 0.68
C ASN A 81 15.40 13.30 1.70
N LEU A 82 15.88 12.45 2.62
CA LEU A 82 15.02 11.90 3.67
C LEU A 82 14.68 12.99 4.68
N ARG A 83 13.38 13.31 4.78
CA ARG A 83 12.83 14.24 5.76
C ARG A 83 12.04 13.47 6.82
N LEU A 84 12.71 13.21 7.93
CA LEU A 84 12.15 12.52 9.08
C LEU A 84 11.36 13.50 9.95
N VAL A 85 10.08 13.22 10.19
CA VAL A 85 9.20 14.09 10.98
C VAL A 85 8.36 13.28 11.96
N GLN A 86 7.91 13.93 13.02
CA GLN A 86 6.96 13.36 13.97
C GLN A 86 5.63 13.05 13.29
N ILE A 87 4.88 12.10 13.86
CA ILE A 87 3.64 11.57 13.25
C ILE A 87 2.61 12.66 12.91
N SER A 88 2.43 13.66 13.78
CA SER A 88 1.48 14.76 13.54
C SER A 88 1.91 15.60 12.33
N ALA A 89 3.18 15.99 12.30
CA ALA A 89 3.73 16.76 11.18
C ALA A 89 3.73 15.95 9.87
N TRP A 90 3.91 14.63 9.95
CA TRP A 90 3.77 13.77 8.77
C TRP A 90 2.36 13.82 8.20
N PHE A 91 1.33 13.75 9.05
CA PHE A 91 -0.06 13.85 8.59
C PHE A 91 -0.37 15.22 7.99
N ASP A 92 0.10 16.29 8.62
CA ASP A 92 -0.09 17.65 8.12
C ASP A 92 0.54 17.84 6.74
N ASP A 93 1.80 17.42 6.58
CA ASP A 93 2.51 17.49 5.30
C ASP A 93 1.90 16.58 4.24
N ALA A 94 1.50 15.35 4.60
CA ALA A 94 0.86 14.42 3.69
C ALA A 94 -0.49 14.95 3.19
N GLN A 95 -1.32 15.51 4.07
CA GLN A 95 -2.59 16.13 3.70
C GLN A 95 -2.41 17.35 2.79
N ALA A 96 -1.40 18.16 3.07
CA ALA A 96 -1.06 19.32 2.27
C ALA A 96 -0.41 18.97 0.92
N GLY A 97 0.12 17.74 0.75
CA GLY A 97 0.87 17.33 -0.43
C GLY A 97 2.30 17.88 -0.45
N ASN A 98 2.87 18.19 0.71
CA ASN A 98 4.22 18.74 0.86
C ASN A 98 5.28 17.62 0.82
N PHE A 99 5.37 16.89 -0.26
CA PHE A 99 6.36 15.84 -0.49
C PHE A 99 6.41 15.45 -1.97
N ASP A 100 7.52 14.89 -2.40
CA ASP A 100 7.62 14.22 -3.70
C ASP A 100 7.40 12.72 -3.55
N LEU A 101 7.95 12.12 -2.50
CA LEU A 101 7.75 10.73 -2.11
C LEU A 101 7.39 10.64 -0.63
N THR A 102 6.57 9.67 -0.29
CA THR A 102 6.34 9.31 1.11
C THR A 102 6.19 7.80 1.27
N ILE A 103 6.48 7.30 2.44
CA ILE A 103 6.29 5.89 2.81
C ILE A 103 5.38 5.79 4.02
N GLY A 104 4.46 4.85 3.98
CA GLY A 104 3.53 4.59 5.04
C GLY A 104 3.11 3.13 5.10
N ALA A 105 2.20 2.83 6.00
CA ALA A 105 1.50 1.56 6.06
C ALA A 105 0.03 1.81 5.73
N ILE A 106 -0.51 1.00 4.84
CA ILE A 106 -1.94 0.96 4.58
C ILE A 106 -2.53 -0.14 5.45
N VAL A 107 -3.60 0.20 6.11
CA VAL A 107 -4.37 -0.76 6.91
C VAL A 107 -5.82 -0.63 6.51
N SER A 108 -6.42 -1.76 6.16
CA SER A 108 -7.86 -1.85 5.98
C SER A 108 -8.51 -2.11 7.33
N THR A 109 -9.56 -1.41 7.64
CA THR A 109 -10.38 -1.65 8.84
C THR A 109 -11.45 -2.70 8.61
N LEU A 110 -11.77 -2.95 7.34
CA LEU A 110 -12.72 -3.94 6.89
C LEU A 110 -12.06 -4.85 5.86
N MET A 111 -12.42 -6.13 5.84
CA MET A 111 -12.03 -7.05 4.76
C MET A 111 -12.89 -6.83 3.51
N ASP A 112 -13.03 -5.59 3.13
CA ASP A 112 -13.84 -5.16 2.00
C ASP A 112 -13.05 -4.16 1.12
N PRO A 113 -12.97 -4.39 -0.19
CA PRO A 113 -12.22 -3.52 -1.09
C PRO A 113 -12.77 -2.10 -1.15
N SER A 114 -14.05 -1.86 -0.84
CA SER A 114 -14.62 -0.52 -0.81
C SER A 114 -13.97 0.38 0.23
N ASP A 115 -13.65 -0.17 1.43
CA ASP A 115 -12.93 0.61 2.45
C ASP A 115 -11.59 1.11 1.93
N TYR A 116 -10.83 0.21 1.33
CA TYR A 116 -9.52 0.51 0.77
C TYR A 116 -9.60 1.48 -0.42
N PHE A 117 -10.48 1.20 -1.39
CA PHE A 117 -10.58 2.02 -2.59
C PHE A 117 -11.14 3.41 -2.32
N ASN A 118 -12.18 3.51 -1.47
CA ASN A 118 -12.77 4.80 -1.14
C ASN A 118 -11.85 5.67 -0.28
N SER A 119 -11.09 5.07 0.64
CA SER A 119 -10.20 5.84 1.52
C SER A 119 -8.94 6.34 0.82
N TRP A 120 -8.31 5.51 -0.03
CA TRP A 120 -6.99 5.78 -0.58
C TRP A 120 -6.97 6.25 -2.03
N TYR A 121 -8.00 5.92 -2.81
CA TYR A 121 -7.99 6.17 -4.26
C TYR A 121 -9.19 6.95 -4.78
N SER A 122 -10.24 7.15 -3.98
CA SER A 122 -11.30 8.04 -4.41
C SER A 122 -10.81 9.49 -4.41
N LYS A 123 -11.37 10.30 -5.28
CA LYS A 123 -11.02 11.72 -5.41
C LYS A 123 -11.06 12.46 -4.07
N ASP A 124 -12.08 12.18 -3.27
CA ASP A 124 -12.33 12.81 -1.97
C ASP A 124 -11.93 11.89 -0.80
N GLY A 125 -11.15 10.84 -1.08
CA GLY A 125 -10.69 9.89 -0.07
C GLY A 125 -9.79 10.57 0.96
N PRO A 126 -10.05 10.36 2.26
CA PRO A 126 -9.32 11.06 3.32
C PRO A 126 -7.82 10.72 3.36
N GLN A 127 -7.42 9.64 2.72
CA GLN A 127 -6.04 9.16 2.66
C GLN A 127 -5.44 9.22 1.24
N ASN A 128 -6.12 9.87 0.31
CA ASN A 128 -5.58 10.13 -1.03
C ASN A 128 -4.55 11.27 -0.99
N TYR A 129 -3.43 11.05 -0.30
CA TYR A 129 -2.35 12.03 -0.14
C TYR A 129 -1.68 12.40 -1.45
N SER A 130 -1.61 11.47 -2.40
CA SER A 130 -1.05 11.70 -3.74
C SER A 130 -1.92 12.62 -4.61
N LYS A 131 -3.15 12.93 -4.18
CA LYS A 131 -4.16 13.64 -4.97
C LYS A 131 -4.44 12.97 -6.32
N TRP A 132 -4.23 11.65 -6.38
CA TRP A 132 -4.47 10.86 -7.58
C TRP A 132 -5.93 10.92 -8.01
N HIS A 133 -6.14 11.01 -9.30
CA HIS A 133 -7.46 11.05 -9.89
C HIS A 133 -7.51 10.32 -11.23
N ASN A 134 -8.42 9.36 -11.35
CA ASN A 134 -8.68 8.63 -12.58
C ASN A 134 -10.19 8.50 -12.78
N GLU A 135 -10.70 9.11 -13.87
CA GLU A 135 -12.13 9.16 -14.15
C GLU A 135 -12.78 7.77 -14.30
N ALA A 136 -12.10 6.81 -14.91
CA ALA A 136 -12.61 5.45 -15.05
C ALA A 136 -12.73 4.76 -13.69
N PHE A 137 -11.74 4.95 -12.83
CA PHE A 137 -11.76 4.44 -11.46
C PHE A 137 -12.90 5.06 -10.64
N GLN A 138 -13.09 6.39 -10.71
CA GLN A 138 -14.16 7.06 -9.99
C GLN A 138 -15.55 6.59 -10.41
N ARG A 139 -15.75 6.29 -11.72
CA ARG A 139 -17.02 5.71 -12.21
C ARG A 139 -17.23 4.26 -11.77
N LEU A 140 -16.17 3.54 -11.47
CA LEU A 140 -16.24 2.14 -11.04
C LEU A 140 -16.64 2.00 -9.57
N LEU A 141 -16.23 2.91 -8.70
CA LEU A 141 -16.47 2.85 -7.26
C LEU A 141 -17.95 2.67 -6.89
N PRO A 142 -18.89 3.49 -7.39
CA PRO A 142 -20.32 3.32 -7.05
C PRO A 142 -20.92 2.00 -7.56
N GLN A 143 -20.35 1.41 -8.62
CA GLN A 143 -20.79 0.11 -9.11
C GLN A 143 -20.33 -1.00 -8.17
N LEU A 144 -19.07 -0.92 -7.73
CA LEU A 144 -18.47 -1.84 -6.77
C LEU A 144 -19.19 -1.80 -5.42
N ASP A 145 -19.53 -0.61 -4.93
CA ASP A 145 -20.22 -0.42 -3.65
C ASP A 145 -21.66 -0.96 -3.64
N ARG A 146 -22.32 -0.99 -4.81
CA ARG A 146 -23.70 -1.46 -4.94
C ARG A 146 -23.82 -2.94 -5.32
N GLU A 147 -22.74 -3.55 -5.82
CA GLU A 147 -22.79 -4.94 -6.27
C GLU A 147 -22.80 -5.89 -5.08
N ALA A 148 -23.88 -6.64 -4.96
CA ALA A 148 -24.10 -7.61 -3.88
C ALA A 148 -23.65 -9.03 -4.26
N ASP A 149 -23.56 -9.35 -5.56
CA ASP A 149 -23.04 -10.63 -6.03
C ASP A 149 -21.51 -10.65 -5.92
N GLU A 150 -20.99 -11.52 -5.08
CA GLU A 150 -19.54 -11.59 -4.80
C GLU A 150 -18.71 -11.80 -6.07
N ARG A 151 -19.15 -12.68 -6.99
CA ARG A 151 -18.39 -12.97 -8.21
C ARG A 151 -18.33 -11.76 -9.15
N LYS A 152 -19.45 -11.07 -9.33
CA LYS A 152 -19.49 -9.84 -10.13
C LYS A 152 -18.66 -8.74 -9.47
N ARG A 153 -18.75 -8.64 -8.17
CA ARG A 153 -17.96 -7.68 -7.40
C ARG A 153 -16.46 -7.96 -7.51
N GLN A 154 -16.03 -9.23 -7.48
CA GLN A 154 -14.65 -9.61 -7.76
C GLN A 154 -14.18 -9.14 -9.14
N VAL A 155 -15.01 -9.21 -10.17
CA VAL A 155 -14.67 -8.69 -11.51
C VAL A 155 -14.44 -7.17 -11.46
N LEU A 156 -15.29 -6.42 -10.76
CA LEU A 156 -15.13 -4.97 -10.60
C LEU A 156 -13.85 -4.63 -9.80
N VAL A 157 -13.53 -5.41 -8.77
CA VAL A 157 -12.26 -5.28 -8.03
C VAL A 157 -11.06 -5.47 -8.95
N ARG A 158 -11.08 -6.47 -9.85
CA ARG A 158 -10.00 -6.69 -10.81
C ARG A 158 -9.85 -5.52 -11.80
N GLN A 159 -10.97 -4.98 -12.27
CA GLN A 159 -10.96 -3.79 -13.13
C GLN A 159 -10.36 -2.58 -12.41
N ALA A 160 -10.68 -2.39 -11.12
CA ALA A 160 -10.09 -1.34 -10.31
C ALA A 160 -8.57 -1.53 -10.13
N GLU A 161 -8.14 -2.75 -9.80
CA GLU A 161 -6.72 -3.08 -9.69
C GLU A 161 -5.95 -2.87 -11.00
N ASP A 162 -6.55 -3.21 -12.14
CA ASP A 162 -5.94 -3.02 -13.47
C ASP A 162 -5.74 -1.53 -13.78
N LEU A 163 -6.69 -0.67 -13.41
CA LEU A 163 -6.53 0.78 -13.55
C LEU A 163 -5.40 1.33 -12.67
N LEU A 164 -5.29 0.84 -11.43
CA LEU A 164 -4.21 1.22 -10.51
C LEU A 164 -2.83 0.70 -10.96
N GLU A 165 -2.76 -0.39 -11.71
CA GLU A 165 -1.50 -0.86 -12.27
C GLU A 165 -1.04 -0.04 -13.48
N GLN A 166 -1.98 0.51 -14.25
CA GLN A 166 -1.67 1.35 -15.39
C GLN A 166 -1.18 2.74 -14.98
N ASP A 167 -1.72 3.27 -13.89
CA ASP A 167 -1.37 4.59 -13.36
C ASP A 167 -1.29 4.50 -11.82
N PRO A 168 -0.17 4.01 -11.28
CA PRO A 168 -0.06 3.69 -9.86
C PRO A 168 0.09 4.94 -8.99
N ALA A 169 -0.93 5.23 -8.18
CA ALA A 169 -0.86 6.25 -7.13
C ALA A 169 -0.02 5.82 -5.93
N LEU A 170 -0.02 4.52 -5.65
CA LEU A 170 0.68 3.88 -4.54
C LEU A 170 1.42 2.63 -5.05
N LEU A 171 2.61 2.42 -4.55
CA LEU A 171 3.45 1.26 -4.88
C LEU A 171 3.50 0.32 -3.67
N PRO A 172 2.82 -0.83 -3.69
CA PRO A 172 2.92 -1.82 -2.63
C PRO A 172 4.34 -2.37 -2.55
N LEU A 173 4.95 -2.28 -1.38
CA LEU A 173 6.32 -2.76 -1.15
C LEU A 173 6.33 -4.16 -0.55
N ALA A 174 5.48 -4.40 0.45
CA ALA A 174 5.39 -5.66 1.16
C ALA A 174 4.11 -5.73 1.99
N TRP A 175 3.66 -6.95 2.28
CA TRP A 175 2.68 -7.21 3.33
C TRP A 175 3.41 -7.53 4.62
N LEU A 176 3.06 -6.82 5.67
CA LEU A 176 3.64 -7.05 6.98
C LEU A 176 2.96 -8.24 7.65
N LYS A 177 3.78 -9.14 8.18
CA LYS A 177 3.29 -10.20 9.06
C LYS A 177 3.35 -9.70 10.49
N CYS A 178 2.22 -9.72 11.17
CA CYS A 178 2.17 -9.57 12.62
C CYS A 178 2.36 -10.94 13.26
N ASN A 179 3.22 -11.02 14.27
CA ASN A 179 3.44 -12.22 15.05
C ASN A 179 3.12 -11.90 16.49
N ASP A 180 2.13 -12.58 17.04
CA ASP A 180 1.71 -12.40 18.41
C ASP A 180 2.14 -13.61 19.25
N ALA A 181 2.46 -13.35 20.49
CA ALA A 181 2.82 -14.39 21.43
C ALA A 181 2.12 -14.13 22.78
N TRP A 182 1.56 -15.17 23.35
CA TRP A 182 0.95 -15.12 24.69
C TRP A 182 1.25 -16.38 25.47
N TYR A 183 1.09 -16.31 26.77
CA TYR A 183 1.25 -17.47 27.64
C TYR A 183 0.15 -18.50 27.38
N THR A 184 0.47 -19.78 27.50
CA THR A 184 -0.46 -20.89 27.25
C THR A 184 -1.69 -20.89 28.15
N TYR A 185 -1.64 -20.23 29.30
CA TYR A 185 -2.77 -20.06 30.20
C TYR A 185 -3.71 -18.90 29.80
N VAL A 186 -3.34 -18.07 28.82
CA VAL A 186 -4.25 -17.08 28.23
C VAL A 186 -5.06 -17.78 27.16
N LYS A 187 -6.35 -17.88 27.37
CA LYS A 187 -7.29 -18.50 26.43
C LYS A 187 -8.10 -17.41 25.71
N CYS A 188 -8.10 -17.49 24.41
CA CYS A 188 -8.89 -16.61 23.55
C CYS A 188 -9.59 -17.46 22.48
N PRO A 189 -10.91 -17.34 22.29
CA PRO A 189 -11.67 -18.21 21.40
C PRO A 189 -11.27 -18.15 19.94
N ASN A 190 -10.68 -17.03 19.49
CA ASN A 190 -10.30 -16.86 18.11
C ASN A 190 -9.11 -15.93 17.93
N PRO A 191 -7.90 -16.41 18.24
CA PRO A 191 -6.67 -15.59 18.11
C PRO A 191 -6.30 -15.30 16.65
N ALA A 192 -6.94 -15.95 15.68
CA ALA A 192 -6.58 -15.84 14.25
C ALA A 192 -7.40 -14.80 13.47
N ASN A 193 -8.42 -14.19 14.07
CA ASN A 193 -9.23 -13.16 13.41
C ASN A 193 -8.73 -11.76 13.73
N PHE A 194 -7.52 -11.47 13.29
CA PHE A 194 -6.95 -10.13 13.36
C PHE A 194 -7.32 -9.36 12.09
N PHE A 195 -8.15 -8.35 12.22
CA PHE A 195 -8.42 -7.41 11.15
C PHE A 195 -7.96 -6.02 11.56
N GLY A 196 -7.15 -5.43 10.71
CA GLY A 196 -6.74 -4.06 10.85
C GLY A 196 -5.47 -3.86 11.66
N THR A 197 -5.12 -2.61 11.83
CA THR A 197 -4.03 -2.17 12.70
C THR A 197 -4.49 -2.36 14.14
N TYR A 198 -3.62 -2.84 14.99
CA TYR A 198 -3.86 -2.97 16.43
C TYR A 198 -4.66 -4.20 16.85
N ASP A 199 -4.58 -5.31 16.07
CA ASP A 199 -5.00 -6.63 16.49
C ASP A 199 -6.32 -6.58 17.30
N VAL A 200 -7.43 -6.42 16.62
CA VAL A 200 -8.74 -6.31 17.27
C VAL A 200 -9.13 -7.66 17.85
N VAL A 201 -8.38 -8.10 18.84
CA VAL A 201 -8.74 -9.27 19.65
C VAL A 201 -9.92 -8.90 20.52
N ARG A 202 -10.94 -9.73 20.52
CA ARG A 202 -12.06 -9.64 21.45
C ARG A 202 -11.59 -10.03 22.86
N TRP A 203 -10.84 -9.14 23.50
CA TRP A 203 -10.32 -9.34 24.87
C TRP A 203 -11.42 -9.52 25.91
N ASP A 204 -12.63 -9.04 25.61
CA ASP A 204 -13.84 -9.27 26.39
C ASP A 204 -14.25 -10.76 26.46
N THR A 205 -13.72 -11.59 25.56
CA THR A 205 -13.97 -13.04 25.53
C THR A 205 -12.74 -13.86 25.93
N ALA A 206 -11.65 -13.21 26.35
CA ALA A 206 -10.45 -13.88 26.81
C ALA A 206 -10.53 -14.19 28.33
N TRP A 207 -9.92 -15.32 28.73
CA TRP A 207 -9.81 -15.67 30.14
C TRP A 207 -8.44 -16.27 30.49
N LEU A 208 -8.14 -16.35 31.78
CA LEU A 208 -6.93 -16.95 32.29
C LEU A 208 -7.24 -18.34 32.89
N ASP A 209 -6.61 -19.35 32.31
CA ASP A 209 -6.69 -20.75 32.76
C ASP A 209 -5.43 -21.05 33.58
N LYS A 210 -5.45 -20.61 34.85
CA LYS A 210 -4.36 -20.78 35.85
C LYS A 210 -4.70 -21.82 36.89
#